data_7f886fbd9e4dc9273972cbfc656ed999
#
_entry.id   7f886fbd9e4dc9273972cbfc656ed999
#
_cell.length_a   1.000
_cell.length_b   1.000
_cell.length_c   1.000
_cell.angle_alpha   90.00
_cell.angle_beta   90.00
_cell.angle_gamma   90.00
#
_symmetry.space_group_name_H-M   'P 1'
#
loop_
_entity.id
_entity.type
_entity.pdbx_description
1 polymer ?
#
loop_
_entity_poly.entity_id
_entity_poly.type
_entity_poly.pdbx_seq_one_letter_code
_entity_poly.pdbx_strand_id
1 'polypeptide(L)'
;MIPGFFLSSKTSTINITNNQTKIELPFKEKKAKKELKKIENLLTNPKVVAIGEVGIDRHIYQKTKYPDYKIEEEFVELQKIFLIEQIKLAIKYNKSLILHNREAKKDMLGLLESVWDKKLEGRTVFHCCEPDFGLFEFAKKHKMFIGVDGDITYYKEKQEFIKTIPLEMLVFETDSPFLNPEPLRKKERGTNNEPKNIKIIAEYIASLLHCSTDSLSKQATENARKLFNL
;
A
#
# COMPACT_ATOMS: atom_id res chain seq x y z
N MET A 1 4.54 -3.78 7.48
CA MET A 1 4.14 -4.03 8.90
C MET A 1 5.08 -3.29 9.82
N ILE A 2 4.62 -2.27 10.53
CA ILE A 2 5.46 -1.54 11.50
C ILE A 2 5.64 -2.45 12.72
N PRO A 3 6.85 -2.82 13.12
CA PRO A 3 7.05 -3.71 14.25
C PRO A 3 6.65 -3.02 15.57
N GLY A 4 5.67 -3.57 16.25
CA GLY A 4 5.46 -3.52 17.68
C GLY A 4 5.30 -2.15 18.34
N PHE A 5 4.07 -1.60 18.32
CA PHE A 5 3.68 -0.52 19.21
C PHE A 5 2.47 -0.93 20.04
N PHE A 6 2.66 -1.16 21.34
CA PHE A 6 1.57 -1.30 22.32
C PHE A 6 1.24 0.04 22.96
N LEU A 7 -0.06 0.31 23.11
CA LEU A 7 -0.59 1.50 23.78
C LEU A 7 -1.08 1.13 25.18
N SER A 8 -0.53 1.75 26.21
CA SER A 8 -1.20 1.84 27.49
C SER A 8 -2.01 3.15 27.54
N SER A 9 -3.24 3.03 27.99
CA SER A 9 -4.26 4.08 28.04
C SER A 9 -3.85 5.27 28.89
N LYS A 10 -3.73 6.46 28.30
CA LYS A 10 -4.02 7.74 28.93
C LYS A 10 -4.59 8.66 27.86
N THR A 11 -5.79 9.14 28.11
CA THR A 11 -6.62 10.00 27.26
C THR A 11 -5.91 11.28 26.83
N SER A 12 -5.97 11.59 25.52
CA SER A 12 -5.54 12.87 24.97
C SER A 12 -6.62 13.37 24.01
N THR A 13 -7.11 14.55 24.24
CA THR A 13 -8.14 15.23 23.46
C THR A 13 -7.55 15.81 22.17
N ILE A 14 -8.20 15.59 21.05
CA ILE A 14 -7.82 16.17 19.74
C ILE A 14 -8.66 17.41 19.52
N ASN A 15 -8.04 18.56 19.43
CA ASN A 15 -8.66 19.81 18.99
C ASN A 15 -8.25 20.11 17.55
N ILE A 16 -9.25 20.11 16.65
CA ILE A 16 -9.07 20.51 15.25
C ILE A 16 -9.50 21.96 15.13
N THR A 17 -8.55 22.87 15.00
CA THR A 17 -8.81 24.25 14.60
C THR A 17 -7.98 24.59 13.36
N ASN A 18 -8.60 25.32 12.44
CA ASN A 18 -8.16 25.68 11.10
C ASN A 18 -6.65 25.95 10.92
N ASN A 19 -6.09 25.28 9.92
CA ASN A 19 -4.79 25.52 9.25
C ASN A 19 -3.47 25.15 9.94
N GLN A 20 -3.45 24.54 11.11
CA GLN A 20 -2.27 23.81 11.63
C GLN A 20 -2.73 22.73 12.60
N THR A 21 -2.86 21.50 12.13
CA THR A 21 -3.16 20.36 13.01
C THR A 21 -1.92 20.04 13.85
N LYS A 22 -1.85 20.57 15.06
CA LYS A 22 -0.87 20.15 16.05
C LYS A 22 -1.47 18.99 16.83
N ILE A 23 -1.12 17.77 16.45
CA ILE A 23 -1.49 16.57 17.21
C ILE A 23 -0.37 16.33 18.23
N GLU A 24 -0.64 16.57 19.49
CA GLU A 24 0.31 16.30 20.58
C GLU A 24 0.16 14.83 21.03
N LEU A 25 1.17 14.01 20.73
CA LEU A 25 1.31 12.63 21.22
C LEU A 25 2.47 12.56 22.23
N PRO A 26 2.23 12.60 23.55
CA PRO A 26 3.27 12.96 24.52
C PRO A 26 4.47 12.00 24.63
N PHE A 27 4.31 10.71 24.50
CA PHE A 27 5.44 9.76 24.63
C PHE A 27 5.85 9.12 23.30
N LYS A 28 4.94 8.99 22.37
CA LYS A 28 5.13 8.32 21.09
C LYS A 28 5.76 9.20 20.02
N GLU A 29 5.67 10.53 20.18
CA GLU A 29 6.19 11.51 19.24
C GLU A 29 7.70 11.42 19.05
N LYS A 30 8.48 11.29 20.14
CA LYS A 30 9.95 11.13 20.04
C LYS A 30 10.35 9.86 19.28
N LYS A 31 9.64 8.75 19.52
CA LYS A 31 9.95 7.48 18.86
C LYS A 31 9.52 7.53 17.38
N ALA A 32 8.33 8.08 17.09
CA ALA A 32 7.84 8.32 15.75
C ALA A 32 8.80 9.21 14.95
N LYS A 33 9.20 10.36 15.49
CA LYS A 33 10.18 11.26 14.85
C LYS A 33 11.52 10.57 14.60
N LYS A 34 11.99 9.72 15.53
CA LYS A 34 13.22 8.94 15.34
C LYS A 34 13.12 7.96 14.17
N GLU A 35 12.00 7.24 14.04
CA GLU A 35 11.80 6.30 12.94
C GLU A 35 11.64 7.04 11.59
N LEU A 36 10.87 8.13 11.55
CA LEU A 36 10.77 8.97 10.35
C LEU A 36 12.14 9.54 9.93
N LYS A 37 12.99 9.91 10.89
CA LYS A 37 14.35 10.37 10.58
C LYS A 37 15.24 9.28 10.00
N LYS A 38 15.07 8.04 10.42
CA LYS A 38 15.78 6.91 9.79
C LYS A 38 15.33 6.73 8.33
N ILE A 39 14.01 6.78 8.07
CA ILE A 39 13.47 6.73 6.71
C ILE A 39 14.06 7.88 5.89
N GLU A 40 13.98 9.10 6.40
CA GLU A 40 14.50 10.29 5.71
C GLU A 40 15.98 10.15 5.34
N ASN A 41 16.81 9.63 6.24
CA ASN A 41 18.23 9.40 5.95
C ASN A 41 18.47 8.42 4.80
N LEU A 42 17.60 7.43 4.61
CA LEU A 42 17.70 6.48 3.50
C LEU A 42 17.33 7.11 2.15
N LEU A 43 16.45 8.12 2.14
CA LEU A 43 15.95 8.75 0.91
C LEU A 43 16.99 9.54 0.14
N THR A 44 18.11 9.88 0.77
CA THR A 44 19.25 10.53 0.12
C THR A 44 20.05 9.56 -0.77
N ASN A 45 19.88 8.24 -0.58
CA ASN A 45 20.51 7.24 -1.42
C ASN A 45 19.77 7.17 -2.79
N PRO A 46 20.48 7.35 -3.92
CA PRO A 46 19.85 7.31 -5.24
C PRO A 46 19.24 5.94 -5.59
N LYS A 47 19.70 4.86 -4.97
CA LYS A 47 19.14 3.51 -5.17
C LYS A 47 17.77 3.33 -4.49
N VAL A 48 17.37 4.21 -3.58
CA VAL A 48 16.04 4.19 -2.97
C VAL A 48 15.10 4.94 -3.88
N VAL A 49 14.18 4.21 -4.52
CA VAL A 49 13.25 4.76 -5.53
C VAL A 49 11.86 5.06 -4.97
N ALA A 50 11.47 4.45 -3.86
CA ALA A 50 10.15 4.58 -3.27
C ALA A 50 10.17 4.61 -1.74
N ILE A 51 9.10 5.16 -1.17
CA ILE A 51 8.70 4.97 0.22
C ILE A 51 7.55 3.96 0.24
N GLY A 52 7.66 2.96 1.06
CA GLY A 52 6.60 1.97 1.22
C GLY A 52 7.07 0.70 1.93
N GLU A 53 6.16 -0.14 2.31
CA GLU A 53 4.70 0.08 2.22
C GLU A 53 4.23 0.95 3.40
N VAL A 54 3.36 1.93 3.13
CA VAL A 54 2.81 2.84 4.14
C VAL A 54 1.32 3.04 3.92
N GLY A 55 0.53 3.03 4.97
CA GLY A 55 -0.91 3.16 4.81
C GLY A 55 -1.71 2.93 6.06
N ILE A 56 -2.96 2.52 5.88
CA ILE A 56 -3.93 2.30 6.94
C ILE A 56 -4.46 0.88 6.86
N ASP A 57 -4.36 0.15 7.97
CA ASP A 57 -4.85 -1.21 8.13
C ASP A 57 -5.82 -1.27 9.31
N ARG A 58 -7.07 -1.65 9.03
CA ARG A 58 -8.13 -1.87 10.04
C ARG A 58 -8.46 -3.36 10.21
N HIS A 59 -7.71 -4.25 9.55
CA HIS A 59 -7.99 -5.67 9.62
C HIS A 59 -7.71 -6.26 11.00
N ILE A 60 -8.68 -7.01 11.54
CA ILE A 60 -8.54 -7.72 12.81
C ILE A 60 -7.90 -9.09 12.55
N TYR A 61 -6.61 -9.20 12.83
CA TYR A 61 -5.86 -10.44 12.67
C TYR A 61 -6.20 -11.43 13.80
N GLN A 62 -6.82 -12.55 13.46
CA GLN A 62 -7.20 -13.60 14.42
C GLN A 62 -6.00 -14.30 15.06
N LYS A 63 -4.86 -14.36 14.36
CA LYS A 63 -3.63 -14.98 14.84
C LYS A 63 -2.49 -13.96 14.75
N THR A 64 -2.13 -13.41 15.89
CA THR A 64 -0.97 -12.54 16.01
C THR A 64 -0.07 -13.05 17.14
N LYS A 65 1.18 -12.60 17.17
CA LYS A 65 2.08 -12.82 18.30
C LYS A 65 1.74 -11.96 19.53
N TYR A 66 0.71 -11.12 19.40
CA TYR A 66 0.24 -10.21 20.44
C TYR A 66 -1.15 -10.66 20.89
N PRO A 67 -1.31 -11.22 22.12
CA PRO A 67 -2.58 -11.79 22.58
C PRO A 67 -3.72 -10.75 22.71
N ASP A 68 -3.36 -9.50 22.97
CA ASP A 68 -4.31 -8.39 23.19
C ASP A 68 -4.43 -7.47 21.96
N TYR A 69 -4.18 -8.01 20.77
CA TYR A 69 -4.28 -7.22 19.54
C TYR A 69 -5.71 -6.70 19.32
N LYS A 70 -5.82 -5.39 19.23
CA LYS A 70 -7.06 -4.65 18.94
C LYS A 70 -6.78 -3.56 17.93
N ILE A 71 -7.78 -3.25 17.11
CA ILE A 71 -7.78 -2.02 16.31
C ILE A 71 -8.45 -0.93 17.15
N GLU A 72 -7.64 -0.08 17.76
CA GLU A 72 -8.09 1.09 18.50
C GLU A 72 -7.97 2.34 17.61
N GLU A 73 -8.89 3.29 17.75
CA GLU A 73 -8.89 4.52 16.91
C GLU A 73 -7.59 5.32 17.08
N GLU A 74 -7.01 5.35 18.29
CA GLU A 74 -5.71 5.99 18.50
C GLU A 74 -4.58 5.34 17.66
N PHE A 75 -4.68 4.04 17.41
CA PHE A 75 -3.72 3.36 16.54
C PHE A 75 -3.94 3.72 15.07
N VAL A 76 -5.18 3.84 14.64
CA VAL A 76 -5.52 4.29 13.29
C VAL A 76 -5.06 5.74 13.08
N GLU A 77 -5.28 6.63 14.04
CA GLU A 77 -4.78 8.01 13.97
C GLU A 77 -3.25 8.06 13.91
N LEU A 78 -2.55 7.18 14.62
CA LEU A 78 -1.10 7.07 14.51
C LEU A 78 -0.66 6.63 13.11
N GLN A 79 -1.35 5.65 12.48
CA GLN A 79 -1.09 5.26 11.10
C GLN A 79 -1.29 6.45 10.14
N LYS A 80 -2.37 7.23 10.31
CA LYS A 80 -2.63 8.44 9.50
C LYS A 80 -1.50 9.47 9.61
N ILE A 81 -1.03 9.72 10.83
CA ILE A 81 0.10 10.64 11.04
C ILE A 81 1.35 10.17 10.32
N PHE A 82 1.69 8.88 10.46
CA PHE A 82 2.85 8.30 9.76
C PHE A 82 2.70 8.35 8.25
N LEU A 83 1.49 8.11 7.74
CA LEU A 83 1.20 8.20 6.31
C LEU A 83 1.41 9.64 5.80
N ILE A 84 0.86 10.65 6.49
CA ILE A 84 1.02 12.06 6.12
C ILE A 84 2.50 12.44 6.08
N GLU A 85 3.28 12.09 7.09
CA GLU A 85 4.70 12.45 7.15
C GLU A 85 5.51 11.75 6.05
N GLN A 86 5.19 10.50 5.73
CA GLN A 86 5.86 9.78 4.64
C GLN A 86 5.44 10.29 3.25
N ILE A 87 4.20 10.73 3.08
CA ILE A 87 3.75 11.46 1.87
C ILE A 87 4.59 12.73 1.68
N LYS A 88 4.77 13.54 2.74
CA LYS A 88 5.62 14.74 2.69
C LYS A 88 7.06 14.41 2.31
N LEU A 89 7.61 13.33 2.85
CA LEU A 89 8.96 12.87 2.50
C LEU A 89 9.02 12.40 1.03
N ALA A 90 8.03 11.66 0.53
CA ALA A 90 7.97 11.23 -0.87
C ALA A 90 7.98 12.45 -1.82
N ILE A 91 7.19 13.47 -1.51
CA ILE A 91 7.14 14.73 -2.27
C ILE A 91 8.49 15.46 -2.19
N LYS A 92 9.04 15.63 -0.98
CA LYS A 92 10.30 16.35 -0.74
C LYS A 92 11.49 15.73 -1.48
N TYR A 93 11.60 14.41 -1.46
CA TYR A 93 12.72 13.66 -2.03
C TYR A 93 12.44 13.11 -3.43
N ASN A 94 11.30 13.48 -4.03
CA ASN A 94 10.89 13.02 -5.36
C ASN A 94 10.87 11.49 -5.48
N LYS A 95 10.37 10.79 -4.46
CA LYS A 95 10.27 9.33 -4.41
C LYS A 95 8.86 8.87 -4.71
N SER A 96 8.72 7.66 -5.23
CA SER A 96 7.42 7.02 -5.43
C SER A 96 6.81 6.58 -4.11
N LEU A 97 5.51 6.33 -4.09
CA LEU A 97 4.77 5.98 -2.89
C LEU A 97 4.00 4.67 -3.10
N ILE A 98 4.22 3.72 -2.20
CA ILE A 98 3.53 2.43 -2.21
C ILE A 98 2.54 2.44 -1.05
N LEU A 99 1.24 2.53 -1.38
CA LEU A 99 0.17 2.67 -0.41
C LEU A 99 -0.44 1.32 -0.03
N HIS A 100 -0.50 1.07 1.26
CA HIS A 100 -1.23 -0.04 1.86
C HIS A 100 -2.63 0.43 2.30
N ASN A 101 -3.68 -0.26 1.84
CA ASN A 101 -5.03 -0.08 2.34
C ASN A 101 -5.65 -1.44 2.62
N ARG A 102 -6.13 -1.66 3.83
CA ARG A 102 -6.86 -2.86 4.20
C ARG A 102 -8.03 -2.53 5.11
N GLU A 103 -9.25 -2.75 4.61
CA GLU A 103 -10.51 -2.44 5.33
C GLU A 103 -10.58 -0.98 5.81
N ALA A 104 -9.83 -0.06 5.20
CA ALA A 104 -9.64 1.32 5.65
C ALA A 104 -9.96 2.38 4.58
N LYS A 105 -10.72 2.02 3.54
CA LYS A 105 -11.03 2.88 2.39
C LYS A 105 -11.44 4.30 2.78
N LYS A 106 -12.39 4.45 3.72
CA LYS A 106 -12.91 5.76 4.12
C LYS A 106 -11.81 6.65 4.71
N ASP A 107 -10.98 6.09 5.59
CA ASP A 107 -9.86 6.81 6.18
C ASP A 107 -8.80 7.15 5.14
N MET A 108 -8.46 6.18 4.28
CA MET A 108 -7.47 6.33 3.23
C MET A 108 -7.87 7.44 2.25
N LEU A 109 -9.07 7.37 1.67
CA LEU A 109 -9.53 8.36 0.69
C LEU A 109 -9.68 9.74 1.31
N GLY A 110 -10.30 9.86 2.50
CA GLY A 110 -10.44 11.14 3.19
C GLY A 110 -9.09 11.79 3.52
N LEU A 111 -8.10 10.99 3.92
CA LEU A 111 -6.76 11.50 4.15
C LEU A 111 -6.08 11.92 2.85
N LEU A 112 -6.07 11.07 1.84
CA LEU A 112 -5.42 11.36 0.56
C LEU A 112 -6.02 12.60 -0.11
N GLU A 113 -7.35 12.77 -0.10
CA GLU A 113 -8.00 13.98 -0.63
C GLU A 113 -7.52 15.26 0.07
N SER A 114 -7.23 15.19 1.38
CA SER A 114 -6.78 16.34 2.17
C SER A 114 -5.32 16.72 1.96
N VAL A 115 -4.46 15.77 1.54
CA VAL A 115 -3.00 15.99 1.47
C VAL A 115 -2.42 15.73 0.08
N TRP A 116 -3.23 15.45 -0.92
CA TRP A 116 -2.75 15.09 -2.26
C TRP A 116 -1.95 16.22 -2.91
N ASP A 117 -0.82 15.86 -3.48
CA ASP A 117 0.01 16.76 -4.28
C ASP A 117 0.19 16.17 -5.69
N LYS A 118 0.06 16.99 -6.73
CA LYS A 118 0.24 16.58 -8.12
C LYS A 118 1.61 15.97 -8.42
N LYS A 119 2.62 16.24 -7.60
CA LYS A 119 3.93 15.59 -7.71
C LYS A 119 3.88 14.08 -7.48
N LEU A 120 2.79 13.55 -6.94
CA LEU A 120 2.58 12.13 -6.74
C LEU A 120 1.91 11.44 -7.94
N GLU A 121 1.36 12.19 -8.90
CA GLU A 121 0.77 11.63 -10.10
C GLU A 121 1.79 10.79 -10.90
N GLY A 122 1.40 9.60 -11.30
CA GLY A 122 2.26 8.65 -12.03
C GLY A 122 3.36 7.99 -11.17
N ARG A 123 3.40 8.27 -9.85
CA ARG A 123 4.40 7.74 -8.93
C ARG A 123 3.82 7.13 -7.67
N THR A 124 2.55 6.80 -7.67
CA THR A 124 1.85 6.20 -6.53
C THR A 124 1.13 4.95 -6.96
N VAL A 125 1.11 3.94 -6.11
CA VAL A 125 0.38 2.69 -6.33
C VAL A 125 -0.39 2.31 -5.06
N PHE A 126 -1.62 1.84 -5.22
CA PHE A 126 -2.26 1.00 -4.22
C PHE A 126 -1.75 -0.42 -4.40
N HIS A 127 -0.86 -0.87 -3.51
CA HIS A 127 -0.37 -2.24 -3.53
C HIS A 127 -1.45 -3.19 -3.04
N CYS A 128 -1.44 -4.44 -3.54
CA CYS A 128 -2.41 -5.47 -3.17
C CYS A 128 -3.85 -4.92 -3.16
N CYS A 129 -4.22 -4.16 -4.21
CA CYS A 129 -5.41 -3.33 -4.20
C CYS A 129 -6.68 -4.15 -3.96
N GLU A 130 -7.45 -3.76 -2.95
CA GLU A 130 -8.79 -4.30 -2.70
C GLU A 130 -9.71 -4.01 -3.90
N PRO A 131 -10.66 -4.91 -4.24
CA PRO A 131 -11.61 -4.72 -5.33
C PRO A 131 -12.66 -3.67 -4.96
N ASP A 132 -12.25 -2.40 -4.98
CA ASP A 132 -13.07 -1.26 -4.57
C ASP A 132 -13.05 -0.15 -5.62
N PHE A 133 -14.22 0.19 -6.16
CA PHE A 133 -14.37 1.23 -7.18
C PHE A 133 -14.06 2.64 -6.67
N GLY A 134 -14.22 2.93 -5.37
CA GLY A 134 -13.84 4.23 -4.83
C GLY A 134 -12.33 4.43 -4.83
N LEU A 135 -11.56 3.40 -4.44
CA LEU A 135 -10.09 3.40 -4.55
C LEU A 135 -9.66 3.51 -6.02
N PHE A 136 -10.33 2.79 -6.92
CA PHE A 136 -10.02 2.84 -8.35
C PHE A 136 -10.30 4.22 -8.96
N GLU A 137 -11.45 4.83 -8.70
CA GLU A 137 -11.77 6.16 -9.24
C GLU A 137 -10.81 7.23 -8.71
N PHE A 138 -10.41 7.13 -7.44
CA PHE A 138 -9.37 7.99 -6.89
C PHE A 138 -8.03 7.77 -7.62
N ALA A 139 -7.62 6.52 -7.80
CA ALA A 139 -6.38 6.17 -8.50
C ALA A 139 -6.40 6.69 -9.95
N LYS A 140 -7.51 6.52 -10.66
CA LYS A 140 -7.70 7.01 -12.04
C LYS A 140 -7.62 8.53 -12.12
N LYS A 141 -8.35 9.24 -11.26
CA LYS A 141 -8.32 10.71 -11.16
C LYS A 141 -6.91 11.25 -10.93
N HIS A 142 -6.11 10.56 -10.15
CA HIS A 142 -4.77 10.98 -9.73
C HIS A 142 -3.64 10.24 -10.45
N LYS A 143 -3.94 9.54 -11.55
CA LYS A 143 -2.96 8.82 -12.40
C LYS A 143 -2.07 7.86 -11.59
N MET A 144 -2.65 7.20 -10.59
CA MET A 144 -1.98 6.18 -9.79
C MET A 144 -2.03 4.82 -10.48
N PHE A 145 -1.23 3.90 -9.98
CA PHE A 145 -1.24 2.50 -10.39
C PHE A 145 -2.02 1.62 -9.39
N ILE A 146 -2.44 0.46 -9.88
CA ILE A 146 -3.13 -0.58 -9.13
C ILE A 146 -2.23 -1.82 -9.10
N GLY A 147 -1.81 -2.21 -7.90
CA GLY A 147 -1.00 -3.40 -7.64
C GLY A 147 -1.85 -4.66 -7.58
N VAL A 148 -1.42 -5.71 -8.27
CA VAL A 148 -2.10 -7.00 -8.33
C VAL A 148 -1.13 -8.10 -7.95
N ASP A 149 -1.51 -8.90 -6.97
CA ASP A 149 -0.71 -9.98 -6.38
C ASP A 149 -1.31 -11.38 -6.62
N GLY A 150 -0.78 -12.38 -5.92
CA GLY A 150 -1.14 -13.78 -6.11
C GLY A 150 -2.59 -14.14 -5.78
N ASP A 151 -3.29 -13.34 -5.00
CA ASP A 151 -4.67 -13.60 -4.62
C ASP A 151 -5.65 -13.49 -5.80
N ILE A 152 -5.27 -12.79 -6.87
CA ILE A 152 -6.02 -12.76 -8.15
C ILE A 152 -6.34 -14.16 -8.66
N THR A 153 -5.53 -15.14 -8.35
CA THR A 153 -5.71 -16.51 -8.83
C THR A 153 -6.84 -17.27 -8.13
N TYR A 154 -7.39 -16.76 -7.04
CA TYR A 154 -8.45 -17.42 -6.26
C TYR A 154 -9.57 -16.49 -5.73
N TYR A 155 -9.40 -15.17 -5.80
CA TYR A 155 -10.43 -14.21 -5.40
C TYR A 155 -11.27 -13.76 -6.60
N LYS A 156 -12.51 -14.25 -6.70
CA LYS A 156 -13.41 -13.94 -7.82
C LYS A 156 -13.74 -12.45 -7.95
N GLU A 157 -13.99 -11.78 -6.82
CA GLU A 157 -14.29 -10.35 -6.82
C GLU A 157 -13.13 -9.52 -7.39
N LYS A 158 -11.89 -9.88 -7.03
CA LYS A 158 -10.69 -9.23 -7.59
C LYS A 158 -10.54 -9.52 -9.08
N GLN A 159 -10.87 -10.74 -9.53
CA GLN A 159 -10.85 -11.10 -10.95
C GLN A 159 -11.82 -10.22 -11.78
N GLU A 160 -13.05 -10.05 -11.31
CA GLU A 160 -14.01 -9.17 -11.99
C GLU A 160 -13.60 -7.70 -11.93
N PHE A 161 -13.07 -7.25 -10.81
CA PHE A 161 -12.57 -5.90 -10.65
C PHE A 161 -11.43 -5.59 -11.62
N ILE A 162 -10.43 -6.47 -11.74
CA ILE A 162 -9.26 -6.25 -12.62
C ILE A 162 -9.65 -6.19 -14.11
N LYS A 163 -10.71 -6.85 -14.54
CA LYS A 163 -11.24 -6.71 -15.91
C LYS A 163 -11.69 -5.28 -16.24
N THR A 164 -11.98 -4.47 -15.24
CA THR A 164 -12.41 -3.07 -15.41
C THR A 164 -11.26 -2.07 -15.40
N ILE A 165 -10.05 -2.50 -15.00
CA ILE A 165 -8.89 -1.61 -14.85
C ILE A 165 -8.12 -1.52 -16.18
N PRO A 166 -7.82 -0.31 -16.68
CA PRO A 166 -6.96 -0.14 -17.86
C PRO A 166 -5.57 -0.75 -17.64
N LEU A 167 -5.03 -1.41 -18.66
CA LEU A 167 -3.72 -2.08 -18.57
C LEU A 167 -2.59 -1.10 -18.21
N GLU A 168 -2.72 0.17 -18.61
CA GLU A 168 -1.76 1.25 -18.32
C GLU A 168 -1.70 1.61 -16.82
N MET A 169 -2.65 1.15 -16.03
CA MET A 169 -2.69 1.35 -14.58
C MET A 169 -2.23 0.13 -13.78
N LEU A 170 -2.06 -1.04 -14.41
CA LEU A 170 -1.73 -2.28 -13.69
C LEU A 170 -0.22 -2.43 -13.47
N VAL A 171 0.16 -2.75 -12.24
CA VAL A 171 1.48 -3.27 -11.90
C VAL A 171 1.33 -4.60 -11.17
N PHE A 172 2.29 -5.51 -11.36
CA PHE A 172 2.24 -6.84 -10.75
C PHE A 172 3.22 -6.93 -9.60
N GLU A 173 2.82 -7.67 -8.61
CA GLU A 173 3.60 -7.91 -7.40
C GLU A 173 3.34 -9.32 -6.85
N THR A 174 4.04 -9.72 -5.82
CA THR A 174 3.86 -11.04 -5.21
C THR A 174 3.40 -10.97 -3.77
N ASP A 175 3.59 -9.85 -3.11
CA ASP A 175 3.44 -9.68 -1.66
C ASP A 175 4.18 -10.77 -0.84
N SER A 176 5.31 -11.26 -1.40
CA SER A 176 6.13 -12.28 -0.75
C SER A 176 6.58 -11.84 0.65
N PRO A 177 6.51 -12.72 1.68
CA PRO A 177 6.31 -14.18 1.61
C PRO A 177 4.84 -14.64 1.67
N PHE A 178 3.88 -13.74 1.52
CA PHE A 178 2.45 -13.99 1.61
C PHE A 178 1.82 -14.27 0.25
N LEU A 179 0.52 -14.57 0.24
CA LEU A 179 -0.37 -14.61 -0.94
C LEU A 179 0.15 -15.49 -2.10
N ASN A 180 0.58 -16.74 -1.78
CA ASN A 180 0.95 -17.72 -2.79
C ASN A 180 -0.15 -17.84 -3.88
N PRO A 181 0.18 -17.69 -5.18
CA PRO A 181 -0.78 -17.91 -6.25
C PRO A 181 -1.14 -19.39 -6.39
N GLU A 182 -2.32 -19.70 -6.94
CA GLU A 182 -2.63 -21.05 -7.39
C GLU A 182 -1.77 -21.43 -8.62
N PRO A 183 -1.32 -22.70 -8.75
CA PRO A 183 -1.66 -23.84 -7.91
C PRO A 183 -0.79 -24.03 -6.67
N LEU A 184 0.21 -23.17 -6.44
CA LEU A 184 1.17 -23.31 -5.33
C LEU A 184 0.48 -23.28 -3.96
N ARG A 185 -0.49 -22.39 -3.78
CA ARG A 185 -1.26 -22.27 -2.54
C ARG A 185 -1.90 -23.59 -2.08
N LYS A 186 -2.37 -24.42 -3.02
CA LYS A 186 -2.97 -25.71 -2.71
C LYS A 186 -1.97 -26.83 -2.56
N LYS A 187 -0.94 -26.83 -3.41
CA LYS A 187 0.06 -27.91 -3.48
C LYS A 187 1.06 -27.85 -2.35
N GLU A 188 1.42 -26.64 -1.95
CA GLU A 188 2.53 -26.37 -1.05
C GLU A 188 2.04 -25.60 0.19
N ARG A 189 1.05 -26.16 0.91
CA ARG A 189 0.53 -25.55 2.13
C ARG A 189 1.64 -25.32 3.15
N GLY A 190 1.81 -24.05 3.56
CA GLY A 190 2.81 -23.65 4.54
C GLY A 190 4.14 -23.21 3.95
N THR A 191 4.31 -23.23 2.61
CA THR A 191 5.47 -22.61 1.97
C THR A 191 5.27 -21.10 1.79
N ASN A 192 6.38 -20.37 1.88
CA ASN A 192 6.38 -18.94 1.61
C ASN A 192 6.26 -18.67 0.11
N ASN A 193 5.57 -17.58 -0.23
CA ASN A 193 5.60 -17.05 -1.57
C ASN A 193 6.99 -16.48 -1.90
N GLU A 194 7.36 -16.45 -3.19
CA GLU A 194 8.65 -15.97 -3.66
C GLU A 194 8.48 -14.98 -4.82
N PRO A 195 9.38 -13.99 -4.98
CA PRO A 195 9.29 -13.00 -6.07
C PRO A 195 9.26 -13.62 -7.48
N LYS A 196 9.86 -14.81 -7.70
CA LYS A 196 9.82 -15.52 -8.99
C LYS A 196 8.39 -15.89 -9.43
N ASN A 197 7.44 -15.98 -8.48
CA ASN A 197 6.05 -16.36 -8.75
C ASN A 197 5.26 -15.24 -9.45
N ILE A 198 5.85 -14.08 -9.66
CA ILE A 198 5.31 -13.00 -10.49
C ILE A 198 4.93 -13.51 -11.90
N LYS A 199 5.66 -14.50 -12.42
CA LYS A 199 5.39 -15.11 -13.72
C LYS A 199 4.01 -15.81 -13.74
N ILE A 200 3.69 -16.57 -12.69
CA ILE A 200 2.39 -17.27 -12.56
C ILE A 200 1.26 -16.25 -12.52
N ILE A 201 1.46 -15.14 -11.79
CA ILE A 201 0.48 -14.05 -11.68
C ILE A 201 0.25 -13.40 -13.04
N ALA A 202 1.31 -13.07 -13.77
CA ALA A 202 1.22 -12.48 -15.11
C ALA A 202 0.52 -13.41 -16.11
N GLU A 203 0.85 -14.71 -16.12
CA GLU A 203 0.22 -15.72 -16.97
C GLU A 203 -1.29 -15.85 -16.65
N TYR A 204 -1.64 -15.83 -15.37
CA TYR A 204 -3.04 -15.89 -14.94
C TYR A 204 -3.83 -14.67 -15.40
N ILE A 205 -3.29 -13.45 -15.18
CA ILE A 205 -3.94 -12.21 -15.58
C ILE A 205 -4.08 -12.13 -17.10
N ALA A 206 -3.07 -12.55 -17.86
CA ALA A 206 -3.14 -12.60 -19.32
C ALA A 206 -4.28 -13.50 -19.81
N SER A 207 -4.42 -14.68 -19.20
CA SER A 207 -5.54 -15.59 -19.47
C SER A 207 -6.89 -14.96 -19.09
N LEU A 208 -6.98 -14.31 -17.93
CA LEU A 208 -8.19 -13.65 -17.44
C LEU A 208 -8.65 -12.50 -18.36
N LEU A 209 -7.69 -11.76 -18.91
CA LEU A 209 -7.94 -10.59 -19.79
C LEU A 209 -7.93 -10.96 -21.27
N HIS A 210 -7.80 -12.25 -21.63
CA HIS A 210 -7.75 -12.75 -23.00
C HIS A 210 -6.70 -12.05 -23.88
N CYS A 211 -5.50 -11.79 -23.31
CA CYS A 211 -4.40 -11.14 -24.02
C CYS A 211 -3.11 -11.96 -23.95
N SER A 212 -2.10 -11.57 -24.74
CA SER A 212 -0.78 -12.20 -24.73
C SER A 212 -0.04 -11.89 -23.44
N THR A 213 0.54 -12.92 -22.80
CA THR A 213 1.39 -12.74 -21.60
C THR A 213 2.58 -11.82 -21.88
N ASP A 214 3.17 -11.90 -23.07
CA ASP A 214 4.32 -11.05 -23.45
C ASP A 214 3.90 -9.59 -23.56
N SER A 215 2.76 -9.30 -24.23
CA SER A 215 2.23 -7.94 -24.34
C SER A 215 1.88 -7.37 -22.99
N LEU A 216 1.19 -8.14 -22.14
CA LEU A 216 0.80 -7.74 -20.80
C LEU A 216 2.02 -7.48 -19.91
N SER A 217 3.01 -8.39 -19.94
CA SER A 217 4.25 -8.24 -19.15
C SER A 217 5.07 -7.04 -19.58
N LYS A 218 5.09 -6.73 -20.89
CA LYS A 218 5.73 -5.53 -21.41
C LYS A 218 5.04 -4.27 -20.87
N GLN A 219 3.71 -4.19 -20.96
CA GLN A 219 2.93 -3.06 -20.44
C GLN A 219 3.14 -2.89 -18.92
N ALA A 220 3.04 -3.97 -18.14
CA ALA A 220 3.26 -3.91 -16.69
C ALA A 220 4.69 -3.48 -16.32
N THR A 221 5.68 -3.89 -17.12
CA THR A 221 7.08 -3.45 -16.95
C THR A 221 7.23 -1.96 -17.23
N GLU A 222 6.60 -1.44 -18.29
CA GLU A 222 6.59 -0.01 -18.60
C GLU A 222 5.88 0.79 -17.50
N ASN A 223 4.78 0.28 -16.97
CA ASN A 223 4.08 0.89 -15.83
C ASN A 223 4.97 0.93 -14.58
N ALA A 224 5.65 -0.17 -14.25
CA ALA A 224 6.58 -0.21 -13.12
C ALA A 224 7.76 0.76 -13.30
N ARG A 225 8.31 0.88 -14.52
CA ARG A 225 9.33 1.88 -14.81
C ARG A 225 8.84 3.31 -14.61
N LYS A 226 7.63 3.62 -15.09
CA LYS A 226 7.00 4.93 -14.84
C LYS A 226 6.78 5.17 -13.35
N LEU A 227 6.19 4.19 -12.65
CA LEU A 227 5.92 4.27 -11.22
C LEU A 227 7.18 4.61 -10.42
N PHE A 228 8.30 3.94 -10.71
CA PHE A 228 9.55 4.08 -9.95
C PHE A 228 10.58 5.01 -10.59
N ASN A 229 10.24 5.63 -11.73
CA ASN A 229 11.13 6.52 -12.50
C ASN A 229 12.48 5.85 -12.84
N LEU A 230 12.41 4.64 -13.46
CA LEU A 230 13.54 3.79 -13.87
C LEU A 230 13.80 3.83 -15.38
#